data_2fc9f2233bc6e7dc3e168be2d6000747
#
_entry.id   2fc9f2233bc6e7dc3e168be2d6000747
#
_cell.length_a   1.000
_cell.length_b   1.000
_cell.length_c   1.000
_cell.angle_alpha   90.00
_cell.angle_beta   90.00
_cell.angle_gamma   90.00
#
_symmetry.space_group_name_H-M   'P 1'
#
loop_
_entity.id
_entity.type
_entity.pdbx_description
1 polymer ?
#
loop_
_entity_poly.entity_id
_entity_poly.type
_entity_poly.pdbx_seq_one_letter_code
_entity_poly.pdbx_strand_id
1 'polypeptide(L)'
;MNIRSLIGLAAVSLMLACQSHSYQIDGHARDFKDGDTICLVSVNNGQLMRQTVITDGTFHFTGDAESVCLCEAYVKHDPNSRVSFFLEAGHIVLELHQYPVLSRVSGTYINNSWQQLADSVSYLSQDMIRILHHPGQDTAEHVANVHTVDSLHRRMVSCILNTARRNKDNPLGQYINENYKAPEFR
;
A
#
# COMPACT_ATOMS: atom_id res chain seq x y z
N MET A 1 6.58 72.66 9.26
CA MET A 1 6.49 71.74 8.10
C MET A 1 6.56 70.37 8.65
N ASN A 2 5.40 69.71 8.75
CA ASN A 2 5.22 68.42 9.49
C ASN A 2 5.34 67.26 8.55
N ILE A 3 6.34 66.40 8.78
CA ILE A 3 6.46 65.11 8.11
C ILE A 3 5.88 64.07 9.05
N ARG A 4 4.70 63.63 8.73
CA ARG A 4 4.04 62.49 9.42
C ARG A 4 4.61 61.18 8.88
N SER A 5 5.35 60.46 9.73
CA SER A 5 5.78 59.06 9.47
C SER A 5 4.56 58.14 9.49
N LEU A 6 4.26 57.54 8.36
CA LEU A 6 3.34 56.41 8.26
C LEU A 6 4.13 55.12 8.55
N ILE A 7 3.95 54.58 9.76
CA ILE A 7 4.41 53.25 10.11
C ILE A 7 3.33 52.29 9.61
N GLY A 8 3.60 51.66 8.45
CA GLY A 8 2.78 50.53 7.95
C GLY A 8 3.05 49.28 8.76
N LEU A 9 2.09 48.89 9.59
CA LEU A 9 2.10 47.63 10.32
C LEU A 9 1.76 46.50 9.35
N ALA A 10 2.78 45.80 8.82
CA ALA A 10 2.59 44.60 8.04
C ALA A 10 2.22 43.45 8.99
N ALA A 11 0.94 43.16 9.09
CA ALA A 11 0.44 41.95 9.75
C ALA A 11 0.84 40.74 8.91
N VAL A 12 1.93 40.06 9.28
CA VAL A 12 2.31 38.74 8.76
C VAL A 12 1.35 37.75 9.38
N SER A 13 0.30 37.38 8.64
CA SER A 13 -0.58 36.28 8.99
C SER A 13 0.21 34.99 8.87
N LEU A 14 0.74 34.45 9.97
CA LEU A 14 1.22 33.07 10.05
C LEU A 14 0.00 32.16 9.86
N MET A 15 -0.19 31.67 8.64
CA MET A 15 -1.03 30.52 8.37
C MET A 15 -0.36 29.33 9.05
N LEU A 16 -0.71 29.05 10.30
CA LEU A 16 -0.50 27.74 10.90
C LEU A 16 -1.30 26.75 10.05
N ALA A 17 -0.63 26.11 9.10
CA ALA A 17 -1.17 24.95 8.42
C ALA A 17 -1.38 23.88 9.50
N CYS A 18 -2.59 23.78 10.04
CA CYS A 18 -3.00 22.62 10.81
C CYS A 18 -2.85 21.42 9.87
N GLN A 19 -1.81 20.63 10.06
CA GLN A 19 -1.74 19.31 9.40
C GLN A 19 -2.94 18.54 9.93
N SER A 20 -3.96 18.35 9.10
CA SER A 20 -5.07 17.50 9.47
C SER A 20 -4.52 16.07 9.58
N HIS A 21 -4.62 15.47 10.76
CA HIS A 21 -4.28 14.07 10.98
C HIS A 21 -5.42 13.14 10.52
N SER A 22 -6.45 13.68 9.90
CA SER A 22 -7.62 12.92 9.47
C SER A 22 -7.35 12.13 8.19
N TYR A 23 -7.90 10.92 8.15
CA TYR A 23 -7.95 10.10 6.95
C TYR A 23 -9.40 9.98 6.44
N GLN A 24 -9.52 9.83 5.14
CA GLN A 24 -10.73 9.40 4.47
C GLN A 24 -10.37 8.21 3.58
N ILE A 25 -11.09 7.11 3.74
CA ILE A 25 -10.99 5.94 2.87
C ILE A 25 -12.28 5.85 2.06
N ASP A 26 -12.16 5.91 0.74
CA ASP A 26 -13.23 5.63 -0.20
C ASP A 26 -12.96 4.26 -0.82
N GLY A 27 -13.90 3.33 -0.62
CA GLY A 27 -13.77 1.95 -1.05
C GLY A 27 -14.78 1.57 -2.11
N HIS A 28 -14.33 0.75 -3.07
CA HIS A 28 -15.16 0.09 -4.09
C HIS A 28 -15.13 -1.42 -3.86
N ALA A 29 -16.30 -2.06 -3.85
CA ALA A 29 -16.46 -3.49 -3.59
C ALA A 29 -17.61 -4.07 -4.44
N ARG A 30 -17.58 -3.79 -5.75
CA ARG A 30 -18.69 -4.11 -6.69
C ARG A 30 -18.91 -5.61 -6.89
N ASP A 31 -17.92 -6.44 -6.56
CA ASP A 31 -18.01 -7.90 -6.66
C ASP A 31 -18.79 -8.51 -5.46
N PHE A 32 -19.15 -7.69 -4.48
CA PHE A 32 -19.81 -8.08 -3.25
C PHE A 32 -21.23 -7.49 -3.15
N LYS A 33 -22.01 -7.97 -2.19
CA LYS A 33 -23.40 -7.55 -2.04
C LYS A 33 -23.53 -6.36 -1.10
N ASP A 34 -24.50 -5.52 -1.36
CA ASP A 34 -24.92 -4.48 -0.41
C ASP A 34 -25.33 -5.12 0.93
N GLY A 35 -24.89 -4.52 2.02
CA GLY A 35 -25.04 -5.06 3.37
C GLY A 35 -23.89 -5.96 3.83
N ASP A 36 -23.00 -6.41 2.95
CA ASP A 36 -21.78 -7.11 3.37
C ASP A 36 -20.89 -6.20 4.22
N THR A 37 -20.31 -6.78 5.26
CA THR A 37 -19.50 -6.02 6.23
C THR A 37 -18.04 -5.97 5.79
N ILE A 38 -17.48 -4.77 5.76
CA ILE A 38 -16.03 -4.54 5.59
C ILE A 38 -15.39 -4.39 6.97
N CYS A 39 -14.32 -5.13 7.20
CA CYS A 39 -13.49 -5.04 8.38
C CYS A 39 -12.20 -4.27 8.07
N LEU A 40 -11.84 -3.31 8.92
CA LEU A 40 -10.54 -2.63 8.94
C LEU A 40 -9.78 -3.11 10.17
N VAL A 41 -8.61 -3.73 9.97
CA VAL A 41 -7.81 -4.32 11.04
C VAL A 41 -6.37 -3.80 11.01
N SER A 42 -5.73 -3.70 12.16
CA SER A 42 -4.30 -3.42 12.28
C SER A 42 -3.51 -4.72 12.05
N VAL A 43 -2.51 -4.69 11.16
CA VAL A 43 -1.63 -5.85 10.89
C VAL A 43 -0.76 -6.17 12.09
N ASN A 44 -0.31 -5.16 12.86
CA ASN A 44 0.64 -5.34 13.94
C ASN A 44 0.13 -6.23 15.08
N ASN A 45 -1.17 -6.17 15.38
CA ASN A 45 -1.78 -6.89 16.50
C ASN A 45 -3.07 -7.63 16.14
N GLY A 46 -3.49 -7.60 14.88
CA GLY A 46 -4.75 -8.22 14.42
C GLY A 46 -6.02 -7.58 14.98
N GLN A 47 -5.91 -6.40 15.61
CA GLN A 47 -7.05 -5.74 16.26
C GLN A 47 -7.99 -5.18 15.21
N LEU A 48 -9.29 -5.49 15.38
CA LEU A 48 -10.36 -4.84 14.63
C LEU A 48 -10.44 -3.37 15.05
N MET A 49 -10.18 -2.48 14.10
CA MET A 49 -10.23 -1.04 14.32
C MET A 49 -11.61 -0.46 14.04
N ARG A 50 -12.20 -0.83 12.91
CA ARG A 50 -13.51 -0.33 12.45
C ARG A 50 -14.22 -1.36 11.58
N GLN A 51 -15.53 -1.15 11.44
CA GLN A 51 -16.38 -1.87 10.47
C GLN A 51 -17.32 -0.88 9.80
N THR A 52 -17.67 -1.18 8.56
CA THR A 52 -18.71 -0.49 7.79
C THR A 52 -19.43 -1.52 6.92
N VAL A 53 -20.48 -1.11 6.22
CA VAL A 53 -21.21 -1.96 5.27
C VAL A 53 -21.09 -1.42 3.86
N ILE A 54 -21.20 -2.31 2.89
CA ILE A 54 -21.26 -1.94 1.47
C ILE A 54 -22.65 -1.38 1.17
N THR A 55 -22.68 -0.24 0.49
CA THR A 55 -23.89 0.40 -0.03
C THR A 55 -23.62 0.87 -1.45
N ASP A 56 -24.45 0.47 -2.40
CA ASP A 56 -24.27 0.76 -3.83
C ASP A 56 -22.87 0.40 -4.35
N GLY A 57 -22.33 -0.75 -3.90
CA GLY A 57 -21.02 -1.25 -4.28
C GLY A 57 -19.85 -0.41 -3.74
N THR A 58 -20.08 0.48 -2.76
CA THR A 58 -19.08 1.35 -2.13
C THR A 58 -19.09 1.23 -0.60
N PHE A 59 -18.00 1.65 0.03
CA PHE A 59 -17.92 1.77 1.48
C PHE A 59 -16.98 2.91 1.88
N HIS A 60 -17.12 3.42 3.10
CA HIS A 60 -16.34 4.57 3.58
C HIS A 60 -15.86 4.36 5.00
N PHE A 61 -14.63 4.83 5.29
CA PHE A 61 -14.13 5.04 6.64
C PHE A 61 -13.54 6.44 6.76
N THR A 62 -13.75 7.05 7.91
CA THR A 62 -13.13 8.33 8.27
C THR A 62 -12.63 8.27 9.71
N GLY A 63 -11.62 9.04 10.03
CA GLY A 63 -11.08 9.14 11.38
C GLY A 63 -9.76 9.88 11.42
N ASP A 64 -9.11 9.83 12.56
CA ASP A 64 -7.80 10.42 12.76
C ASP A 64 -6.71 9.33 12.77
N ALA A 65 -5.62 9.60 12.06
CA ALA A 65 -4.41 8.77 12.05
C ALA A 65 -3.33 9.50 12.88
N GLU A 66 -3.25 9.17 14.17
CA GLU A 66 -2.22 9.72 15.06
C GLU A 66 -0.81 9.30 14.63
N SER A 67 -0.70 8.13 14.03
CA SER A 67 0.54 7.59 13.46
C SER A 67 0.22 6.71 12.25
N VAL A 68 1.19 6.64 11.33
CA VAL A 68 1.06 5.75 10.16
C VAL A 68 1.23 4.30 10.60
N CYS A 69 0.29 3.44 10.23
CA CYS A 69 0.36 2.01 10.54
C CYS A 69 -0.12 1.16 9.36
N LEU A 70 0.43 -0.06 9.27
CA LEU A 70 -0.02 -1.03 8.27
C LEU A 70 -1.35 -1.64 8.70
N CYS A 71 -2.34 -1.56 7.83
CA CYS A 71 -3.70 -2.07 8.01
C CYS A 71 -4.09 -3.00 6.88
N GLU A 72 -5.13 -3.78 7.13
CA GLU A 72 -5.84 -4.56 6.12
C GLU A 72 -7.32 -4.22 6.14
N ALA A 73 -7.91 -4.15 4.95
CA ALA A 73 -9.36 -4.13 4.78
C ALA A 73 -9.80 -5.37 3.98
N TYR A 74 -10.90 -5.98 4.38
CA TYR A 74 -11.47 -7.15 3.71
C TYR A 74 -12.96 -7.31 4.00
N VAL A 75 -13.64 -8.05 3.14
CA VAL A 75 -15.04 -8.44 3.37
C VAL A 75 -15.07 -9.56 4.42
N LYS A 76 -15.88 -9.39 5.46
CA LYS A 76 -15.88 -10.25 6.67
C LYS A 76 -16.03 -11.75 6.37
N HIS A 77 -16.87 -12.10 5.41
CA HIS A 77 -17.09 -13.51 5.03
C HIS A 77 -16.16 -14.01 3.93
N ASP A 78 -15.36 -13.13 3.32
CA ASP A 78 -14.35 -13.46 2.32
C ASP A 78 -12.99 -12.82 2.66
N PRO A 79 -12.20 -13.43 3.56
CA PRO A 79 -10.88 -12.90 3.92
C PRO A 79 -9.87 -12.87 2.76
N ASN A 80 -10.15 -13.53 1.63
CA ASN A 80 -9.28 -13.49 0.45
C ASN A 80 -9.42 -12.19 -0.35
N SER A 81 -10.47 -11.41 -0.09
CA SER A 81 -10.66 -10.07 -0.67
C SER A 81 -9.73 -9.01 -0.10
N ARG A 82 -8.82 -9.36 0.83
CA ARG A 82 -8.01 -8.40 1.59
C ARG A 82 -7.11 -7.53 0.72
N VAL A 83 -6.97 -6.29 1.14
CA VAL A 83 -5.95 -5.35 0.69
C VAL A 83 -5.17 -4.83 1.89
N SER A 84 -3.83 -4.87 1.80
CA SER A 84 -2.94 -4.28 2.81
C SER A 84 -2.55 -2.87 2.37
N PHE A 85 -2.58 -1.92 3.29
CA PHE A 85 -2.28 -0.52 3.02
C PHE A 85 -1.79 0.22 4.28
N PHE A 86 -1.15 1.35 4.09
CA PHE A 86 -0.76 2.23 5.18
C PHE A 86 -1.90 3.19 5.51
N LEU A 87 -2.43 3.11 6.73
CA LEU A 87 -3.38 4.08 7.25
C LEU A 87 -2.61 5.32 7.66
N GLU A 88 -2.78 6.41 6.91
CA GLU A 88 -2.14 7.70 7.09
C GLU A 88 -3.14 8.83 6.84
N ALA A 89 -2.80 10.04 7.27
CA ALA A 89 -3.62 11.22 6.96
C ALA A 89 -3.72 11.44 5.45
N GLY A 90 -4.92 11.79 4.98
CA GLY A 90 -5.19 12.04 3.56
C GLY A 90 -6.31 11.17 3.00
N HIS A 91 -6.40 11.15 1.67
CA HIS A 91 -7.43 10.44 0.94
C HIS A 91 -6.86 9.12 0.38
N ILE A 92 -7.40 8.01 0.84
CA ILE A 92 -7.02 6.64 0.46
C ILE A 92 -8.17 6.02 -0.33
N VAL A 93 -7.85 5.36 -1.43
CA VAL A 93 -8.84 4.66 -2.25
C VAL A 93 -8.53 3.16 -2.21
N LEU A 94 -9.54 2.34 -1.88
CA LEU A 94 -9.44 0.88 -1.85
C LEU A 94 -10.35 0.28 -2.91
N GLU A 95 -9.86 -0.71 -3.64
CA GLU A 95 -10.63 -1.54 -4.56
C GLU A 95 -10.57 -2.97 -4.07
N LEU A 96 -11.70 -3.49 -3.54
CA LEU A 96 -11.83 -4.86 -3.08
C LEU A 96 -12.42 -5.74 -4.17
N HIS A 97 -11.75 -6.87 -4.42
CA HIS A 97 -12.14 -7.84 -5.43
C HIS A 97 -12.23 -9.24 -4.83
N GLN A 98 -13.06 -10.09 -5.46
CA GLN A 98 -13.05 -11.52 -5.19
C GLN A 98 -11.83 -12.17 -5.86
N TYR A 99 -11.24 -13.13 -5.13
CA TYR A 99 -10.17 -13.96 -5.72
C TYR A 99 -10.66 -14.64 -7.01
N PRO A 100 -9.85 -14.71 -8.10
CA PRO A 100 -8.40 -14.49 -8.16
C PRO A 100 -7.97 -13.04 -8.48
N VAL A 101 -8.88 -12.09 -8.62
CA VAL A 101 -8.53 -10.68 -8.83
C VAL A 101 -7.96 -10.12 -7.54
N LEU A 102 -6.81 -9.44 -7.64
CA LEU A 102 -6.16 -8.83 -6.47
C LEU A 102 -6.78 -7.48 -6.15
N SER A 103 -7.13 -7.30 -4.88
CA SER A 103 -7.55 -6.00 -4.34
C SER A 103 -6.39 -5.00 -4.34
N ARG A 104 -6.69 -3.70 -4.42
CA ARG A 104 -5.72 -2.64 -4.68
C ARG A 104 -5.91 -1.43 -3.77
N VAL A 105 -4.84 -0.67 -3.58
CA VAL A 105 -4.85 0.60 -2.86
C VAL A 105 -4.22 1.72 -3.69
N SER A 106 -4.72 2.95 -3.50
CA SER A 106 -4.15 4.16 -4.10
C SER A 106 -4.48 5.40 -3.26
N GLY A 107 -4.11 6.59 -3.76
CA GLY A 107 -4.48 7.90 -3.20
C GLY A 107 -3.29 8.63 -2.59
N THR A 108 -2.69 8.12 -1.52
CA THR A 108 -1.54 8.75 -0.89
C THR A 108 -0.21 8.31 -1.50
N TYR A 109 0.86 9.07 -1.25
CA TYR A 109 2.19 8.75 -1.78
C TYR A 109 2.70 7.39 -1.28
N ILE A 110 2.54 7.11 0.02
CA ILE A 110 3.02 5.84 0.61
C ILE A 110 2.24 4.67 0.01
N ASN A 111 0.91 4.77 -0.08
CA ASN A 111 0.05 3.74 -0.63
C ASN A 111 0.28 3.50 -2.13
N ASN A 112 0.49 4.56 -2.90
CA ASN A 112 0.86 4.41 -4.32
C ASN A 112 2.20 3.68 -4.48
N SER A 113 3.20 4.00 -3.65
CA SER A 113 4.51 3.33 -3.66
C SER A 113 4.41 1.87 -3.21
N TRP A 114 3.58 1.58 -2.21
CA TRP A 114 3.28 0.24 -1.74
C TRP A 114 2.63 -0.61 -2.82
N GLN A 115 1.59 -0.07 -3.50
CA GLN A 115 0.90 -0.76 -4.59
C GLN A 115 1.85 -1.05 -5.77
N GLN A 116 2.69 -0.09 -6.16
CA GLN A 116 3.70 -0.31 -7.21
C GLN A 116 4.67 -1.44 -6.86
N LEU A 117 5.09 -1.52 -5.60
CA LEU A 117 5.93 -2.63 -5.13
C LEU A 117 5.16 -3.95 -5.20
N ALA A 118 3.93 -4.00 -4.70
CA ALA A 118 3.08 -5.19 -4.71
C ALA A 118 2.86 -5.70 -6.14
N ASP A 119 2.55 -4.80 -7.09
CA ASP A 119 2.39 -5.13 -8.51
C ASP A 119 3.67 -5.73 -9.11
N SER A 120 4.82 -5.12 -8.83
CA SER A 120 6.12 -5.57 -9.34
C SER A 120 6.48 -6.97 -8.80
N VAL A 121 6.28 -7.17 -7.49
CA VAL A 121 6.54 -8.47 -6.84
C VAL A 121 5.59 -9.52 -7.37
N SER A 122 4.29 -9.21 -7.49
CA SER A 122 3.28 -10.13 -8.02
C SER A 122 3.61 -10.57 -9.44
N TYR A 123 3.92 -9.62 -10.33
CA TYR A 123 4.29 -9.91 -11.72
C TYR A 123 5.51 -10.85 -11.82
N LEU A 124 6.59 -10.51 -11.10
CA LEU A 124 7.82 -11.32 -11.12
C LEU A 124 7.58 -12.71 -10.50
N SER A 125 6.77 -12.79 -9.44
CA SER A 125 6.42 -14.07 -8.80
C SER A 125 5.60 -14.97 -9.73
N GLN A 126 4.64 -14.41 -10.46
CA GLN A 126 3.84 -15.17 -11.44
C GLN A 126 4.71 -15.74 -12.56
N ASP A 127 5.67 -14.96 -13.09
CA ASP A 127 6.62 -15.43 -14.09
C ASP A 127 7.49 -16.58 -13.55
N MET A 128 7.98 -16.47 -12.30
CA MET A 128 8.75 -17.53 -11.65
C MET A 128 7.91 -18.79 -11.48
N ILE A 129 6.69 -18.67 -10.98
CA ILE A 129 5.76 -19.80 -10.80
C ILE A 129 5.49 -20.50 -12.14
N ARG A 130 5.23 -19.72 -13.21
CA ARG A 130 4.99 -20.28 -14.54
C ARG A 130 6.18 -21.12 -15.04
N ILE A 131 7.42 -20.64 -14.86
CA ILE A 131 8.63 -21.37 -15.25
C ILE A 131 8.80 -22.64 -14.40
N LEU A 132 8.57 -22.55 -13.08
CA LEU A 132 8.69 -23.69 -12.18
C LEU A 132 7.67 -24.80 -12.47
N HIS A 133 6.48 -24.45 -12.97
CA HIS A 133 5.48 -25.42 -13.41
C HIS A 133 5.81 -26.06 -14.78
N HIS A 134 6.75 -25.50 -15.54
CA HIS A 134 7.19 -25.99 -16.84
C HIS A 134 8.74 -26.08 -16.86
N PRO A 135 9.33 -27.04 -16.14
CA PRO A 135 10.78 -27.06 -15.84
C PRO A 135 11.67 -27.32 -17.05
N GLY A 136 11.10 -27.56 -18.24
CA GLY A 136 11.83 -27.85 -19.47
C GLY A 136 11.75 -29.32 -19.88
N GLN A 137 11.92 -29.59 -21.18
CA GLN A 137 11.81 -30.94 -21.77
C GLN A 137 13.17 -31.68 -21.76
N ASP A 138 14.28 -30.94 -21.64
CA ASP A 138 15.62 -31.51 -21.58
C ASP A 138 16.50 -30.77 -20.54
N THR A 139 17.70 -31.29 -20.32
CA THR A 139 18.65 -30.78 -19.35
C THR A 139 19.07 -29.32 -19.65
N ALA A 140 19.23 -28.96 -20.92
CA ALA A 140 19.65 -27.61 -21.33
C ALA A 140 18.55 -26.58 -21.05
N GLU A 141 17.32 -26.92 -21.40
CA GLU A 141 16.16 -26.08 -21.11
C GLU A 141 15.93 -25.94 -19.61
N HIS A 142 16.07 -27.03 -18.84
CA HIS A 142 15.98 -26.96 -17.38
C HIS A 142 17.02 -26.01 -16.79
N VAL A 143 18.28 -26.08 -17.20
CA VAL A 143 19.34 -25.16 -16.74
C VAL A 143 19.03 -23.73 -17.11
N ALA A 144 18.54 -23.46 -18.33
CA ALA A 144 18.15 -22.12 -18.75
C ALA A 144 16.99 -21.56 -17.90
N ASN A 145 16.01 -22.41 -17.55
CA ASN A 145 14.90 -22.05 -16.70
C ASN A 145 15.36 -21.70 -15.27
N VAL A 146 16.29 -22.46 -14.69
CA VAL A 146 16.89 -22.15 -13.38
C VAL A 146 17.56 -20.78 -13.41
N HIS A 147 18.38 -20.49 -14.42
CA HIS A 147 19.00 -19.15 -14.56
C HIS A 147 17.98 -18.03 -14.73
N THR A 148 16.87 -18.29 -15.43
CA THR A 148 15.80 -17.30 -15.61
C THR A 148 15.11 -17.01 -14.28
N VAL A 149 14.77 -18.04 -13.49
CA VAL A 149 14.16 -17.89 -12.15
C VAL A 149 15.10 -17.10 -11.24
N ASP A 150 16.40 -17.40 -11.26
CA ASP A 150 17.42 -16.68 -10.46
C ASP A 150 17.50 -15.19 -10.85
N SER A 151 17.43 -14.90 -12.15
CA SER A 151 17.39 -13.51 -12.65
C SER A 151 16.13 -12.77 -12.19
N LEU A 152 14.95 -13.41 -12.28
CA LEU A 152 13.68 -12.84 -11.82
C LEU A 152 13.72 -12.58 -10.31
N HIS A 153 14.25 -13.51 -9.53
CA HIS A 153 14.42 -13.35 -8.08
C HIS A 153 15.31 -12.16 -7.74
N ARG A 154 16.48 -12.03 -8.40
CA ARG A 154 17.36 -10.85 -8.21
C ARG A 154 16.67 -9.54 -8.56
N ARG A 155 15.86 -9.52 -9.62
CA ARG A 155 15.05 -8.34 -9.98
C ARG A 155 14.02 -8.01 -8.90
N MET A 156 13.34 -9.02 -8.34
CA MET A 156 12.38 -8.84 -7.24
C MET A 156 13.06 -8.25 -6.00
N VAL A 157 14.21 -8.81 -5.57
CA VAL A 157 15.01 -8.26 -4.48
C VAL A 157 15.41 -6.81 -4.75
N SER A 158 15.85 -6.51 -5.97
CA SER A 158 16.22 -5.16 -6.37
C SER A 158 15.03 -4.18 -6.31
N CYS A 159 13.82 -4.60 -6.71
CA CYS A 159 12.61 -3.79 -6.58
C CYS A 159 12.32 -3.45 -5.11
N ILE A 160 12.39 -4.44 -4.20
CA ILE A 160 12.15 -4.26 -2.78
C ILE A 160 13.16 -3.27 -2.17
N LEU A 161 14.47 -3.50 -2.39
CA LEU A 161 15.53 -2.65 -1.85
C LEU A 161 15.51 -1.24 -2.43
N ASN A 162 15.19 -1.07 -3.71
CA ASN A 162 15.05 0.25 -4.32
C ASN A 162 13.83 1.00 -3.76
N THR A 163 12.73 0.30 -3.50
CA THR A 163 11.56 0.91 -2.86
C THR A 163 11.89 1.34 -1.43
N ALA A 164 12.58 0.50 -0.63
CA ALA A 164 13.05 0.88 0.70
C ALA A 164 13.94 2.14 0.66
N ARG A 165 14.89 2.20 -0.29
CA ARG A 165 15.81 3.35 -0.43
C ARG A 165 15.08 4.64 -0.81
N ARG A 166 14.12 4.58 -1.73
CA ARG A 166 13.32 5.75 -2.14
C ARG A 166 12.43 6.26 -1.02
N ASN A 167 12.04 5.37 -0.10
CA ASN A 167 11.14 5.64 1.01
C ASN A 167 11.85 5.64 2.38
N LYS A 168 13.18 5.82 2.42
CA LYS A 168 14.00 5.68 3.63
C LYS A 168 13.55 6.57 4.80
N ASP A 169 12.94 7.71 4.49
CA ASP A 169 12.54 8.74 5.45
C ASP A 169 11.03 8.66 5.81
N ASN A 170 10.33 7.60 5.37
CA ASN A 170 8.90 7.40 5.65
C ASN A 170 8.61 5.96 6.16
N PRO A 171 7.39 5.72 6.71
CA PRO A 171 7.01 4.42 7.29
C PRO A 171 7.11 3.22 6.34
N LEU A 172 6.94 3.38 5.03
CA LEU A 172 7.10 2.28 4.07
C LEU A 172 8.53 1.78 4.04
N GLY A 173 9.51 2.68 3.98
CA GLY A 173 10.92 2.30 3.98
C GLY A 173 11.34 1.66 5.29
N GLN A 174 10.85 2.17 6.42
CA GLN A 174 11.08 1.58 7.75
C GLN A 174 10.49 0.16 7.79
N TYR A 175 9.24 -0.01 7.39
CA TYR A 175 8.57 -1.32 7.33
C TYR A 175 9.35 -2.33 6.48
N ILE A 176 9.80 -1.94 5.28
CA ILE A 176 10.58 -2.85 4.42
C ILE A 176 11.90 -3.24 5.10
N ASN A 177 12.64 -2.29 5.67
CA ASN A 177 13.92 -2.55 6.32
C ASN A 177 13.80 -3.46 7.55
N GLU A 178 12.71 -3.36 8.28
CA GLU A 178 12.45 -4.18 9.47
C GLU A 178 11.99 -5.60 9.12
N ASN A 179 11.20 -5.74 8.05
CA ASN A 179 10.52 -6.99 7.72
C ASN A 179 11.15 -7.76 6.56
N TYR A 180 12.04 -7.13 5.78
CA TYR A 180 12.70 -7.78 4.65
C TYR A 180 14.21 -7.83 4.85
N LYS A 181 14.74 -9.06 4.94
CA LYS A 181 16.19 -9.32 4.90
C LYS A 181 16.56 -9.82 3.52
N ALA A 182 17.39 -9.06 2.80
CA ALA A 182 17.85 -9.49 1.49
C ALA A 182 18.63 -10.80 1.60
N PRO A 183 18.38 -11.79 0.74
CA PRO A 183 19.17 -13.01 0.69
C PRO A 183 20.60 -12.68 0.25
N GLU A 184 21.59 -13.38 0.82
CA GLU A 184 22.96 -13.35 0.33
C GLU A 184 23.03 -14.19 -0.95
N PHE A 185 23.21 -13.53 -2.09
CA PHE A 185 23.51 -14.23 -3.35
C PHE A 185 24.98 -14.64 -3.33
N ARG A 186 25.24 -15.93 -3.26
CA ARG A 186 26.58 -16.52 -3.43
C ARG A 186 26.88 -16.79 -4.90
#